data_182f7030f1ddbe1b4b50632dc1830478
#
_entry.id   182f7030f1ddbe1b4b50632dc1830478
#
_cell.length_a   1.000
_cell.length_b   1.000
_cell.length_c   1.000
_cell.angle_alpha   90.00
_cell.angle_beta   90.00
_cell.angle_gamma   90.00
#
_symmetry.space_group_name_H-M   'P 1'
#
loop_
_entity.id
_entity.type
_entity.pdbx_description
1 polymer ?
#
loop_
_entity_poly.entity_id
_entity_poly.type
_entity_poly.pdbx_seq_one_letter_code
_entity_poly.pdbx_strand_id
1 'polypeptide(L)'
;MRKEIEVIVRDGEDEYTCKLRRPDVATLSRVNKLNKADEVLAAQELLKNCWVDGDREIMEDAYLMMAAVGQMGELSKGVTAELKN
;
A
#
# COMPACT_ATOMS: atom_id res chain seq x y z
N MET A 1 16.86 -7.99 0.26
CA MET A 1 15.54 -8.34 -0.29
C MET A 1 14.47 -7.46 0.37
N ARG A 2 13.62 -6.83 -0.42
CA ARG A 2 12.54 -6.01 0.13
C ARG A 2 11.44 -6.90 0.68
N LYS A 3 10.88 -6.50 1.81
CA LYS A 3 9.74 -7.17 2.40
C LYS A 3 8.51 -7.01 1.50
N GLU A 4 7.78 -8.11 1.32
CA GLU A 4 6.52 -8.12 0.60
C GLU A 4 5.41 -8.64 1.49
N ILE A 5 4.20 -8.20 1.22
CA ILE A 5 3.00 -8.74 1.87
C ILE A 5 2.01 -9.17 0.81
N GLU A 6 1.20 -10.16 1.15
CA GLU A 6 0.06 -10.56 0.33
C GLU A 6 -1.20 -10.09 1.04
N VAL A 7 -2.04 -9.36 0.31
CA VAL A 7 -3.26 -8.76 0.85
C VAL A 7 -4.47 -9.42 0.21
N ILE A 8 -5.44 -9.77 1.04
CA ILE A 8 -6.73 -10.28 0.59
C ILE A 8 -7.76 -9.20 0.87
N VAL A 9 -8.47 -8.77 -0.17
CA VAL A 9 -9.55 -7.79 -0.07
C VAL A 9 -10.85 -8.50 -0.36
N ARG A 10 -11.81 -8.36 0.54
CA ARG A 10 -13.12 -8.98 0.38
C ARG A 10 -14.20 -7.92 0.23
N ASP A 11 -15.08 -8.15 -0.74
CA ASP A 11 -16.25 -7.31 -0.98
C ASP A 11 -17.45 -8.24 -1.05
N GLY A 12 -18.17 -8.42 0.08
CA GLY A 12 -19.20 -9.41 0.19
C GLY A 12 -18.63 -10.81 0.00
N GLU A 13 -19.08 -11.50 -1.02
CA GLU A 13 -18.62 -12.85 -1.36
C GLU A 13 -17.43 -12.84 -2.30
N ASP A 14 -17.15 -11.69 -2.90
CA ASP A 14 -16.03 -11.56 -3.83
C ASP A 14 -14.71 -11.41 -3.06
N GLU A 15 -13.68 -12.03 -3.59
CA GLU A 15 -12.36 -12.01 -2.96
C GLU A 15 -11.31 -11.67 -4.02
N TYR A 16 -10.46 -10.72 -3.66
CA TYR A 16 -9.38 -10.25 -4.52
C TYR A 16 -8.07 -10.31 -3.76
N THR A 17 -6.97 -10.56 -4.45
CA THR A 17 -5.65 -10.61 -3.82
C THR A 17 -4.66 -9.73 -4.56
N CYS A 18 -3.69 -9.22 -3.83
CA CYS A 18 -2.54 -8.55 -4.42
C CYS A 18 -1.31 -8.73 -3.54
N LYS A 19 -0.16 -8.53 -4.15
CA LYS A 19 1.13 -8.58 -3.48
C LYS A 19 1.76 -7.21 -3.57
N LEU A 20 2.20 -6.69 -2.43
CA LEU A 20 2.74 -5.34 -2.32
C LEU A 20 4.12 -5.38 -1.67
N ARG A 21 4.97 -4.45 -2.07
CA ARG A 21 6.32 -4.28 -1.51
C ARG A 21 6.44 -2.92 -0.85
N ARG A 22 7.50 -2.74 -0.07
CA ARG A 22 7.77 -1.46 0.57
C ARG A 22 8.00 -0.35 -0.45
N PRO A 23 7.42 0.84 -0.21
CA PRO A 23 7.72 1.99 -1.05
C PRO A 23 9.14 2.50 -0.80
N ASP A 24 9.71 3.15 -1.79
CA ASP A 24 10.97 3.87 -1.62
C ASP A 24 10.72 5.28 -1.08
N VAL A 25 11.81 5.98 -0.76
CA VAL A 25 11.72 7.32 -0.17
C VAL A 25 11.03 8.31 -1.11
N ALA A 26 11.32 8.24 -2.40
CA ALA A 26 10.71 9.13 -3.39
C ALA A 26 9.20 8.94 -3.45
N THR A 27 8.75 7.68 -3.43
CA THR A 27 7.32 7.35 -3.43
C THR A 27 6.63 7.91 -2.18
N LEU A 28 7.21 7.68 -0.99
CA LEU A 28 6.65 8.18 0.25
C LEU A 28 6.57 9.71 0.26
N SER A 29 7.57 10.39 -0.28
CA SER A 29 7.58 11.83 -0.37
C SER A 29 6.42 12.36 -1.23
N ARG A 30 6.22 11.74 -2.40
CA ARG A 30 5.10 12.10 -3.29
C ARG A 30 3.75 11.83 -2.63
N VAL A 31 3.62 10.67 -2.01
CA VAL A 31 2.38 10.26 -1.34
C VAL A 31 2.02 11.24 -0.23
N ASN A 32 2.99 11.65 0.58
CA ASN A 32 2.74 12.63 1.65
C ASN A 32 2.25 13.96 1.11
N LYS A 33 2.80 14.43 0.01
CA LYS A 33 2.37 15.68 -0.63
C LYS A 33 0.97 15.55 -1.18
N LEU A 34 0.67 14.45 -1.87
CA LEU A 34 -0.64 14.19 -2.42
C LEU A 34 -1.70 14.03 -1.34
N ASN A 35 -1.34 13.40 -0.23
CA ASN A 35 -2.28 13.11 0.85
C ASN A 35 -2.88 14.38 1.46
N LYS A 36 -2.13 15.48 1.44
CA LYS A 36 -2.62 16.77 1.93
C LYS A 36 -3.68 17.40 1.02
N ALA A 37 -3.62 17.08 -0.27
CA ALA A 37 -4.51 17.64 -1.27
C ALA A 37 -5.63 16.66 -1.65
N ASP A 38 -5.30 15.38 -1.80
CA ASP A 38 -6.24 14.35 -2.26
C ASP A 38 -5.80 12.98 -1.76
N GLU A 39 -6.50 12.51 -0.72
CA GLU A 39 -6.21 11.23 -0.08
C GLU A 39 -6.36 10.04 -1.02
N VAL A 40 -7.31 10.09 -1.94
CA VAL A 40 -7.54 9.01 -2.90
C VAL A 40 -6.40 8.93 -3.92
N LEU A 41 -5.94 10.07 -4.42
CA LEU A 41 -4.80 10.10 -5.33
C LEU A 41 -3.52 9.63 -4.63
N ALA A 42 -3.36 9.97 -3.35
CA ALA A 42 -2.23 9.50 -2.56
C ALA A 42 -2.24 7.98 -2.43
N ALA A 43 -3.40 7.41 -2.15
CA ALA A 43 -3.56 5.96 -2.05
C ALA A 43 -3.27 5.28 -3.38
N GLN A 44 -3.75 5.84 -4.47
CA GLN A 44 -3.51 5.32 -5.82
C GLN A 44 -2.02 5.31 -6.16
N GLU A 45 -1.33 6.41 -5.87
CA GLU A 45 0.10 6.54 -6.12
C GLU A 45 0.89 5.51 -5.31
N LEU A 46 0.53 5.34 -4.04
CA LEU A 46 1.18 4.38 -3.16
C LEU A 46 0.99 2.95 -3.67
N LEU A 47 -0.25 2.57 -3.96
CA LEU A 47 -0.56 1.22 -4.42
C LEU A 47 0.14 0.92 -5.74
N LYS A 48 0.08 1.85 -6.69
CA LYS A 48 0.69 1.70 -8.01
C LYS A 48 2.19 1.45 -7.92
N ASN A 49 2.88 2.18 -7.06
CA ASN A 49 4.34 2.09 -6.93
C ASN A 49 4.80 0.91 -6.08
N CYS A 50 3.92 0.34 -5.27
CA CYS A 50 4.23 -0.81 -4.43
C CYS A 50 3.69 -2.12 -4.99
N TRP A 51 2.99 -2.07 -6.10
CA TRP A 51 2.36 -3.23 -6.72
C TRP A 51 3.40 -4.21 -7.28
N VAL A 52 3.30 -5.46 -6.85
CA VAL A 52 4.12 -6.56 -7.39
C VAL A 52 3.28 -7.39 -8.34
N ASP A 53 2.09 -7.82 -7.91
CA ASP A 53 1.20 -8.66 -8.69
C ASP A 53 -0.17 -8.70 -8.04
N GLY A 54 -1.19 -9.10 -8.78
CA GLY A 54 -2.50 -9.31 -8.20
C GLY A 54 -3.67 -9.00 -9.13
N ASP A 55 -4.85 -8.96 -8.53
CA ASP A 55 -6.10 -8.71 -9.24
C ASP A 55 -6.25 -7.22 -9.54
N ARG A 56 -6.40 -6.90 -10.81
CA ARG A 56 -6.48 -5.51 -11.30
C ARG A 56 -7.67 -4.75 -10.74
N GLU A 57 -8.73 -5.47 -10.36
CA GLU A 57 -9.93 -4.87 -9.79
C GLU A 57 -9.61 -4.03 -8.55
N ILE A 58 -8.57 -4.41 -7.80
CA ILE A 58 -8.16 -3.64 -6.62
C ILE A 58 -7.71 -2.23 -7.00
N MET A 59 -7.11 -2.06 -8.18
CA MET A 59 -6.70 -0.74 -8.65
C MET A 59 -7.83 0.05 -9.32
N GLU A 60 -8.89 -0.64 -9.73
CA GLU A 60 -9.97 -0.05 -10.51
C GLU A 60 -11.16 0.41 -9.66
N ASP A 61 -11.22 -0.02 -8.41
CA ASP A 61 -12.30 0.31 -7.48
C ASP A 61 -11.71 1.04 -6.28
N ALA A 62 -12.23 2.25 -6.00
CA ALA A 62 -11.70 3.09 -4.93
C ALA A 62 -11.78 2.42 -3.55
N TYR A 63 -12.85 1.69 -3.27
CA TYR A 63 -13.01 1.02 -1.97
C TYR A 63 -12.08 -0.16 -1.81
N LEU A 64 -11.91 -0.97 -2.87
CA LEU A 64 -10.94 -2.07 -2.85
C LEU A 64 -9.52 -1.56 -2.68
N MET A 65 -9.19 -0.48 -3.40
CA MET A 65 -7.89 0.17 -3.32
C MET A 65 -7.60 0.68 -1.91
N MET A 66 -8.55 1.39 -1.30
CA MET A 66 -8.37 1.95 0.03
C MET A 66 -8.22 0.84 1.08
N ALA A 67 -8.96 -0.26 0.91
CA ALA A 67 -8.84 -1.41 1.81
C ALA A 67 -7.44 -2.04 1.72
N ALA A 68 -6.91 -2.20 0.51
CA ALA A 68 -5.57 -2.75 0.30
C ALA A 68 -4.49 -1.84 0.90
N VAL A 69 -4.59 -0.54 0.65
CA VAL A 69 -3.64 0.45 1.18
C VAL A 69 -3.65 0.45 2.71
N GLY A 70 -4.82 0.22 3.31
CA GLY A 70 -4.94 0.12 4.77
C GLY A 70 -4.09 -0.97 5.39
N GLN A 71 -3.70 -1.99 4.63
CA GLN A 71 -2.86 -3.07 5.12
C GLN A 71 -1.37 -2.80 4.96
N MET A 72 -0.98 -1.72 4.32
CA MET A 72 0.43 -1.46 4.03
C MET A 72 1.25 -1.15 5.28
N GLY A 73 0.61 -0.84 6.40
CA GLY A 73 1.30 -0.72 7.69
C GLY A 73 2.06 -1.98 8.09
N GLU A 74 1.61 -3.14 7.63
CA GLU A 74 2.30 -4.41 7.90
C GLU A 74 3.73 -4.41 7.36
N LEU A 75 4.00 -3.63 6.31
CA LEU A 75 5.34 -3.57 5.71
C LEU A 75 6.37 -2.88 6.61
N SER A 76 5.91 -2.11 7.58
CA SER A 76 6.81 -1.43 8.54
C SER A 76 7.08 -2.24 9.79
N LYS A 77 6.39 -3.35 10.02
CA LYS A 77 6.59 -4.18 11.21
C LYS A 77 8.00 -4.75 11.24
N GLY A 78 8.58 -4.74 12.41
CA GLY A 78 9.94 -5.22 12.62
C GLY A 78 11.02 -4.17 12.43
N VAL A 79 10.65 -2.98 11.95
CA VAL A 79 11.61 -1.87 11.83
C VAL A 79 11.63 -1.11 13.15
N THR A 80 12.77 -1.10 13.80
CA THR A 80 12.97 -0.40 15.07
C THR A 80 14.25 0.41 15.02
N ALA A 81 14.34 1.40 15.90
CA ALA A 81 15.56 2.16 16.06
C ALA A 81 15.83 2.40 17.54
N GLU A 82 17.10 2.42 17.90
CA GLU A 82 17.57 2.72 19.25
C GLU A 82 18.56 3.85 19.20
N LEU A 83 18.56 4.65 20.25
CA LEU A 83 19.60 5.68 20.42
C LEU A 83 20.87 4.99 20.94
N LYS A 84 21.93 5.12 20.18
CA LYS A 84 23.22 4.56 20.58
C LYS A 84 23.98 5.57 21.44
N ASN A 85 24.43 5.12 22.61
CA ASN A 85 25.22 5.95 23.54
C ASN A 85 26.68 5.56 23.47
#